data_73090f357430f07bd06e90f55ac90b57
#
_entry.id   73090f357430f07bd06e90f55ac90b57
#
_cell.length_a   1.000
_cell.length_b   1.000
_cell.length_c   1.000
_cell.angle_alpha   90.00
_cell.angle_beta   90.00
_cell.angle_gamma   90.00
#
_symmetry.space_group_name_H-M   'P 1'
#
loop_
_entity.id
_entity.type
_entity.pdbx_description
1 polymer ?
#
loop_
_entity_poly.entity_id
_entity_poly.type
_entity_poly.pdbx_seq_one_letter_code
_entity_poly.pdbx_strand_id
1 'polypeptide(L)'
;VRRQRQMCIRDRLKSLFPENRVEYFISYYDYYQPEAYVPSKDMYIEKDSSINDEIDQMRHAATQSILERRDTIIVASVSCIYGIGDPEDYENSMLVLRKAEHLKREVLLEKLVSMQFVRNNMNFERGTFRVKGDNVDILPTSESNNGIRVTFFDDEIERIAYFDTTTGKVTKLTDVVSIFPATHFVLNDAKKEEAIRRIEEELQERIKYFNERGQLLEAERIEQRTKYDIEMLKEIGSCSGVENYSRHLSLRKAGETPSVLLDFFGEDYLMVIDESHVTIPQVRGMFNGDRSRKQTLVDYGFRLPSALDNRPLNFEEFEQKIKQVIYVSATPGDYELKRSYEIVEQIIRPTGLLDPLIEVRKTKNQIDFIMADLKKQISKHERTLITTLTIKMSEDLTAYLKENGIKVAYLHSEIKALERLEIIRKLRQGIYDVLVGINLLREGLDIPEVSLICILDADKEGFLRSERSLIQTIGRAARNKDGRVIMYADTITESMQKAIDETNRRRHIQEEYNRLHHITPTTIKKEIGESLSIESDNINENINEIISVETFKKASKIEQKNIIATLEKQMKEAASKLNFEEAMSIR
;
A
#
# COMPACT_ATOMS: atom_id res chain seq x y z
N VAL A 1 8.29 0.79 0.58
CA VAL A 1 8.76 0.47 1.95
C VAL A 1 7.59 0.19 2.89
N ARG A 2 6.54 1.06 2.99
CA ARG A 2 5.41 0.82 3.89
C ARG A 2 4.60 -0.42 3.49
N ARG A 3 4.25 -0.59 2.21
CA ARG A 3 3.54 -1.78 1.72
C ARG A 3 4.30 -3.07 2.06
N GLN A 4 5.61 -3.11 1.78
CA GLN A 4 6.43 -4.29 2.07
C GLN A 4 6.49 -4.61 3.56
N ARG A 5 6.63 -3.59 4.44
CA ARG A 5 6.58 -3.81 5.89
C ARG A 5 5.24 -4.41 6.31
N GLN A 6 4.12 -3.88 5.80
CA GLN A 6 2.79 -4.40 6.11
C GLN A 6 2.59 -5.83 5.61
N MET A 7 3.11 -6.18 4.41
CA MET A 7 3.14 -7.56 3.94
C MET A 7 3.93 -8.47 4.87
N CYS A 8 5.13 -8.06 5.31
CA CYS A 8 5.92 -8.82 6.28
C CYS A 8 5.18 -9.00 7.61
N ILE A 9 4.41 -8.01 8.06
CA ILE A 9 3.58 -8.10 9.28
C ILE A 9 2.47 -9.13 9.05
N ARG A 10 1.75 -9.06 7.91
CA ARG A 10 0.72 -10.05 7.56
C ARG A 10 1.28 -11.46 7.55
N ASP A 11 2.38 -11.68 6.85
CA ASP A 11 2.98 -13.02 6.70
C ASP A 11 3.45 -13.58 8.06
N ARG A 12 3.97 -12.72 8.93
CA ARG A 12 4.34 -13.09 10.29
C ARG A 12 3.12 -13.44 11.13
N LEU A 13 2.07 -12.63 11.09
CA LEU A 13 0.82 -12.94 11.78
C LEU A 13 0.21 -14.24 11.26
N LYS A 14 0.23 -14.48 9.94
CA LYS A 14 -0.23 -15.72 9.34
C LYS A 14 0.55 -16.95 9.83
N SER A 15 1.87 -16.80 10.04
CA SER A 15 2.69 -17.88 10.61
C SER A 15 2.44 -18.13 12.10
N LEU A 16 2.08 -17.08 12.85
CA LEU A 16 1.76 -17.17 14.28
C LEU A 16 0.32 -17.65 14.54
N PHE A 17 -0.57 -17.36 13.63
CA PHE A 17 -2.00 -17.68 13.70
C PHE A 17 -2.43 -18.48 12.45
N PRO A 18 -1.94 -19.72 12.27
CA PRO A 18 -2.12 -20.49 11.03
C PRO A 18 -3.58 -20.89 10.78
N GLU A 19 -4.40 -21.02 11.83
CA GLU A 19 -5.80 -21.40 11.73
C GLU A 19 -6.75 -20.20 11.57
N ASN A 20 -6.27 -18.99 11.91
CA ASN A 20 -7.03 -17.76 11.78
C ASN A 20 -6.98 -17.21 10.33
N ARG A 21 -7.98 -16.42 9.98
CA ARG A 21 -7.90 -15.63 8.74
C ARG A 21 -7.02 -14.40 8.96
N VAL A 22 -5.95 -14.31 8.18
CA VAL A 22 -5.04 -13.16 8.22
C VAL A 22 -4.99 -12.55 6.83
N GLU A 23 -5.62 -11.41 6.66
CA GLU A 23 -5.84 -10.75 5.38
C GLU A 23 -5.15 -9.39 5.30
N TYR A 24 -5.15 -8.80 4.10
CA TYR A 24 -4.41 -7.60 3.80
C TYR A 24 -5.30 -6.55 3.13
N PHE A 25 -5.34 -5.34 3.69
CA PHE A 25 -6.17 -4.26 3.17
C PHE A 25 -5.37 -2.96 3.04
N ILE A 26 -4.88 -2.70 1.83
CA ILE A 26 -4.12 -1.47 1.53
C ILE A 26 -4.68 -0.77 0.30
N SER A 27 -4.11 0.37 -0.07
CA SER A 27 -4.44 1.03 -1.33
C SER A 27 -4.09 0.12 -2.51
N TYR A 28 -5.06 -0.14 -3.38
CA TYR A 28 -4.93 -1.03 -4.55
C TYR A 28 -4.31 -0.35 -5.79
N TYR A 29 -3.96 0.94 -5.68
CA TYR A 29 -3.30 1.65 -6.77
C TYR A 29 -1.79 1.43 -6.75
N ASP A 30 -1.21 0.95 -7.85
CA ASP A 30 0.24 0.97 -8.07
C ASP A 30 0.70 2.37 -8.42
N TYR A 31 -0.06 3.05 -9.24
CA TYR A 31 0.06 4.46 -9.55
C TYR A 31 -1.28 5.15 -9.30
N TYR A 32 -1.25 6.32 -8.70
CA TYR A 32 -2.45 7.12 -8.44
C TYR A 32 -2.15 8.61 -8.59
N GLN A 33 -2.71 9.21 -9.63
CA GLN A 33 -2.81 10.65 -9.79
C GLN A 33 -4.26 11.05 -9.55
N PRO A 34 -4.56 11.72 -8.44
CA PRO A 34 -5.92 12.15 -8.17
C PRO A 34 -6.36 13.21 -9.18
N GLU A 35 -7.64 13.16 -9.52
CA GLU A 35 -8.29 14.25 -10.25
C GLU A 35 -8.09 15.57 -9.53
N ALA A 36 -7.67 16.61 -10.22
CA ALA A 36 -7.44 17.93 -9.66
C ALA A 36 -7.64 19.03 -10.71
N TYR A 37 -7.93 20.22 -10.24
CA TYR A 37 -7.94 21.41 -11.08
C TYR A 37 -7.06 22.50 -10.48
N VAL A 38 -6.26 23.14 -11.32
CA VAL A 38 -5.37 24.23 -10.94
C VAL A 38 -5.87 25.54 -11.57
N PRO A 39 -6.68 26.33 -10.85
CA PRO A 39 -7.34 27.52 -11.41
C PRO A 39 -6.37 28.55 -11.99
N SER A 40 -5.20 28.73 -11.36
CA SER A 40 -4.19 29.71 -11.80
C SER A 40 -3.57 29.40 -13.16
N LYS A 41 -3.70 28.14 -13.64
CA LYS A 41 -3.16 27.67 -14.93
C LYS A 41 -4.28 27.22 -15.88
N ASP A 42 -5.53 27.29 -15.46
CA ASP A 42 -6.68 26.67 -16.14
C ASP A 42 -6.38 25.23 -16.60
N MET A 43 -5.78 24.45 -15.69
CA MET A 43 -5.30 23.12 -16.01
C MET A 43 -6.10 22.09 -15.23
N TYR A 44 -6.87 21.27 -15.96
CA TYR A 44 -7.51 20.09 -15.41
C TYR A 44 -6.57 18.90 -15.52
N ILE A 45 -6.42 18.19 -14.41
CA ILE A 45 -5.65 16.96 -14.29
C ILE A 45 -6.65 15.84 -14.15
N GLU A 46 -6.75 15.00 -15.16
CA GLU A 46 -7.63 13.84 -15.12
C GLU A 46 -7.11 12.81 -14.09
N LYS A 47 -8.05 12.07 -13.50
CA LYS A 47 -7.67 10.92 -12.64
C LYS A 47 -6.95 9.89 -13.51
N ASP A 48 -5.71 9.59 -13.16
CA ASP A 48 -4.94 8.51 -13.77
C ASP A 48 -4.55 7.52 -12.68
N SER A 49 -4.84 6.24 -12.90
CA SER A 49 -4.58 5.22 -11.89
C SER A 49 -4.40 3.85 -12.53
N SER A 50 -3.42 3.13 -12.03
CA SER A 50 -3.23 1.71 -12.31
C SER A 50 -3.62 0.90 -11.08
N ILE A 51 -4.58 0.01 -11.25
CA ILE A 51 -5.05 -0.89 -10.20
C ILE A 51 -4.18 -2.14 -10.21
N ASN A 52 -3.74 -2.55 -9.03
CA ASN A 52 -3.07 -3.82 -8.83
C ASN A 52 -4.10 -4.90 -8.53
N ASP A 53 -4.26 -5.85 -9.43
CA ASP A 53 -5.28 -6.90 -9.34
C ASP A 53 -5.11 -7.81 -8.12
N GLU A 54 -3.86 -8.12 -7.71
CA GLU A 54 -3.61 -8.92 -6.52
C GLU A 54 -4.03 -8.19 -5.23
N ILE A 55 -3.74 -6.88 -5.16
CA ILE A 55 -4.12 -6.08 -3.99
C ILE A 55 -5.64 -5.89 -3.95
N ASP A 56 -6.27 -5.72 -5.10
CA ASP A 56 -7.73 -5.63 -5.18
C ASP A 56 -8.39 -6.94 -4.71
N GLN A 57 -7.89 -8.09 -5.16
CA GLN A 57 -8.29 -9.40 -4.67
C GLN A 57 -8.16 -9.51 -3.14
N MET A 58 -7.01 -9.10 -2.59
CA MET A 58 -6.77 -9.14 -1.13
C MET A 58 -7.75 -8.25 -0.37
N ARG A 59 -8.18 -7.11 -0.94
CA ARG A 59 -9.19 -6.24 -0.33
C ARG A 59 -10.57 -6.91 -0.27
N HIS A 60 -10.97 -7.57 -1.35
CA HIS A 60 -12.21 -8.37 -1.37
C HIS A 60 -12.13 -9.54 -0.39
N ALA A 61 -11.00 -10.25 -0.35
CA ALA A 61 -10.79 -11.32 0.63
C ALA A 61 -10.87 -10.81 2.08
N ALA A 62 -10.35 -9.60 2.37
CA ALA A 62 -10.41 -9.00 3.68
C ALA A 62 -11.85 -8.69 4.14
N THR A 63 -12.65 -8.01 3.31
CA THR A 63 -14.06 -7.70 3.63
C THR A 63 -14.91 -8.94 3.77
N GLN A 64 -14.74 -9.92 2.88
CA GLN A 64 -15.41 -11.20 2.95
C GLN A 64 -15.06 -11.95 4.24
N SER A 65 -13.77 -12.06 4.58
CA SER A 65 -13.31 -12.79 5.76
C SER A 65 -13.84 -12.21 7.06
N ILE A 66 -13.98 -10.87 7.16
CA ILE A 66 -14.56 -10.21 8.34
C ILE A 66 -16.03 -10.63 8.53
N LEU A 67 -16.81 -10.71 7.45
CA LEU A 67 -18.22 -11.08 7.49
C LEU A 67 -18.43 -12.58 7.73
N GLU A 68 -17.54 -13.43 7.22
CA GLU A 68 -17.65 -14.88 7.36
C GLU A 68 -17.13 -15.41 8.71
N ARG A 69 -16.11 -14.78 9.29
CA ARG A 69 -15.37 -15.33 10.44
C ARG A 69 -15.02 -14.26 11.46
N ARG A 70 -15.30 -14.54 12.73
CA ARG A 70 -14.93 -13.64 13.83
C ARG A 70 -13.44 -13.67 14.20
N ASP A 71 -12.72 -14.73 13.85
CA ASP A 71 -11.29 -14.94 14.13
C ASP A 71 -10.40 -14.35 13.03
N THR A 72 -10.81 -13.21 12.47
CA THR A 72 -10.14 -12.55 11.35
C THR A 72 -9.19 -11.46 11.85
N ILE A 73 -7.97 -11.44 11.31
CA ILE A 73 -6.94 -10.42 11.55
C ILE A 73 -6.71 -9.67 10.24
N ILE A 74 -6.88 -8.36 10.24
CA ILE A 74 -6.62 -7.53 9.06
C ILE A 74 -5.40 -6.65 9.28
N VAL A 75 -4.42 -6.76 8.39
CA VAL A 75 -3.30 -5.81 8.32
C VAL A 75 -3.64 -4.74 7.29
N ALA A 76 -3.94 -3.55 7.76
CA ALA A 76 -4.40 -2.46 6.92
C ALA A 76 -3.45 -1.26 6.87
N SER A 77 -3.44 -0.55 5.75
CA SER A 77 -2.89 0.82 5.69
C SER A 77 -3.95 1.85 6.09
N VAL A 78 -3.57 3.11 6.15
CA VAL A 78 -4.51 4.22 6.42
C VAL A 78 -5.65 4.29 5.38
N SER A 79 -5.56 3.55 4.26
CA SER A 79 -6.68 3.43 3.31
C SER A 79 -7.95 2.82 3.91
N CYS A 80 -7.86 2.16 5.06
CA CYS A 80 -9.00 1.60 5.78
C CYS A 80 -10.01 2.66 6.31
N ILE A 81 -9.62 3.93 6.36
CA ILE A 81 -10.52 5.02 6.77
C ILE A 81 -11.23 5.70 5.59
N TYR A 82 -11.01 5.26 4.35
CA TYR A 82 -11.75 5.72 3.17
C TYR A 82 -13.03 4.92 2.97
N GLY A 83 -14.07 5.59 2.42
CA GLY A 83 -15.34 4.95 2.10
C GLY A 83 -15.18 3.81 1.10
N ILE A 84 -15.80 2.66 1.40
CA ILE A 84 -15.73 1.44 0.56
C ILE A 84 -17.11 0.84 0.23
N GLY A 85 -18.17 1.45 0.65
CA GLY A 85 -19.54 0.93 0.51
C GLY A 85 -20.13 0.53 1.86
N ASP A 86 -21.41 0.28 1.87
CA ASP A 86 -22.15 -0.07 3.08
C ASP A 86 -22.01 -1.57 3.39
N PRO A 87 -21.59 -1.97 4.61
CA PRO A 87 -21.50 -3.38 4.98
C PRO A 87 -22.82 -4.14 4.90
N GLU A 88 -23.96 -3.50 5.28
CA GLU A 88 -25.27 -4.14 5.23
C GLU A 88 -25.69 -4.40 3.78
N ASP A 89 -25.46 -3.44 2.88
CA ASP A 89 -25.76 -3.61 1.46
C ASP A 89 -24.91 -4.71 0.84
N TYR A 90 -23.64 -4.78 1.23
CA TYR A 90 -22.71 -5.80 0.76
C TYR A 90 -23.10 -7.21 1.25
N GLU A 91 -23.47 -7.34 2.54
CA GLU A 91 -23.92 -8.61 3.14
C GLU A 91 -25.27 -9.03 2.59
N ASN A 92 -26.25 -8.11 2.50
CA ASN A 92 -27.59 -8.40 1.94
C ASN A 92 -27.56 -8.79 0.46
N SER A 93 -26.53 -8.40 -0.26
CA SER A 93 -26.33 -8.76 -1.66
C SER A 93 -25.56 -10.09 -1.83
N MET A 94 -25.12 -10.72 -0.74
CA MET A 94 -24.48 -12.02 -0.76
C MET A 94 -25.47 -13.11 -1.21
N LEU A 95 -25.05 -13.96 -2.10
CA LEU A 95 -25.81 -15.10 -2.60
C LEU A 95 -25.35 -16.37 -1.90
N VAL A 96 -26.25 -17.00 -1.16
CA VAL A 96 -26.02 -18.33 -0.56
C VAL A 96 -26.71 -19.38 -1.41
N LEU A 97 -25.95 -20.34 -1.92
CA LEU A 97 -26.45 -21.47 -2.70
C LEU A 97 -26.32 -22.76 -1.89
N ARG A 98 -27.35 -23.58 -1.96
CA ARG A 98 -27.39 -24.88 -1.26
C ARG A 98 -27.64 -26.00 -2.24
N LYS A 99 -26.99 -27.13 -2.02
CA LYS A 99 -27.28 -28.36 -2.76
C LYS A 99 -28.73 -28.79 -2.54
N ALA A 100 -29.38 -29.30 -3.57
CA ALA A 100 -30.81 -29.65 -3.61
C ALA A 100 -31.77 -28.45 -3.46
N GLU A 101 -31.28 -27.22 -3.64
CA GLU A 101 -32.11 -26.04 -3.70
C GLU A 101 -32.82 -25.93 -5.06
N HIS A 102 -34.14 -25.69 -5.04
CA HIS A 102 -34.90 -25.39 -6.24
C HIS A 102 -34.64 -23.93 -6.66
N LEU A 103 -33.79 -23.76 -7.63
CA LEU A 103 -33.43 -22.46 -8.19
C LEU A 103 -33.24 -22.58 -9.71
N LYS A 104 -33.98 -21.82 -10.48
CA LYS A 104 -33.76 -21.76 -11.93
C LYS A 104 -32.40 -21.18 -12.26
N ARG A 105 -31.71 -21.78 -13.22
CA ARG A 105 -30.40 -21.30 -13.67
C ARG A 105 -30.44 -19.84 -14.10
N GLU A 106 -31.49 -19.43 -14.83
CA GLU A 106 -31.69 -18.05 -15.30
C GLU A 106 -31.72 -17.05 -14.12
N VAL A 107 -32.39 -17.40 -13.02
CA VAL A 107 -32.45 -16.58 -11.79
C VAL A 107 -31.05 -16.46 -11.16
N LEU A 108 -30.25 -17.54 -11.16
CA LEU A 108 -28.87 -17.44 -10.72
C LEU A 108 -28.06 -16.46 -11.59
N LEU A 109 -28.21 -16.54 -12.91
CA LEU A 109 -27.50 -15.64 -13.83
C LEU A 109 -27.90 -14.18 -13.63
N GLU A 110 -29.18 -13.89 -13.47
CA GLU A 110 -29.70 -12.54 -13.16
C GLU A 110 -29.11 -12.00 -11.84
N LYS A 111 -29.10 -12.83 -10.79
CA LYS A 111 -28.48 -12.47 -9.51
C LYS A 111 -27.00 -12.18 -9.64
N LEU A 112 -26.24 -12.98 -10.38
CA LEU A 112 -24.81 -12.73 -10.61
C LEU A 112 -24.57 -11.41 -11.33
N VAL A 113 -25.39 -11.08 -12.33
CA VAL A 113 -25.30 -9.77 -13.03
C VAL A 113 -25.63 -8.62 -12.09
N SER A 114 -26.68 -8.74 -11.27
CA SER A 114 -27.02 -7.71 -10.27
C SER A 114 -25.91 -7.51 -9.22
N MET A 115 -25.14 -8.56 -8.93
CA MET A 115 -23.96 -8.54 -8.08
C MET A 115 -22.69 -8.02 -8.80
N GLN A 116 -22.85 -7.51 -10.03
CA GLN A 116 -21.78 -6.95 -10.87
C GLN A 116 -20.76 -7.99 -11.38
N PHE A 117 -21.12 -9.28 -11.43
CA PHE A 117 -20.35 -10.27 -12.16
C PHE A 117 -20.55 -10.11 -13.66
N VAL A 118 -19.48 -10.24 -14.42
CA VAL A 118 -19.52 -10.15 -15.89
C VAL A 118 -19.58 -11.55 -16.51
N ARG A 119 -20.52 -11.78 -17.42
CA ARG A 119 -20.54 -13.03 -18.18
C ARG A 119 -19.42 -13.04 -19.20
N ASN A 120 -18.47 -13.96 -19.06
CA ASN A 120 -17.37 -14.13 -20.01
C ASN A 120 -17.06 -15.61 -20.21
N ASN A 121 -17.41 -16.13 -21.37
CA ASN A 121 -17.19 -17.54 -21.71
C ASN A 121 -15.78 -17.82 -22.26
N MET A 122 -15.06 -16.80 -22.72
CA MET A 122 -13.73 -16.92 -23.35
C MET A 122 -12.61 -16.69 -22.37
N ASN A 123 -12.67 -15.59 -21.63
CA ASN A 123 -11.67 -15.21 -20.64
C ASN A 123 -12.27 -15.30 -19.24
N PHE A 124 -11.86 -16.31 -18.47
CA PHE A 124 -12.42 -16.60 -17.16
C PHE A 124 -11.53 -16.00 -16.08
N GLU A 125 -11.86 -14.77 -15.73
CA GLU A 125 -11.12 -13.92 -14.77
C GLU A 125 -11.93 -13.67 -13.51
N ARG A 126 -11.33 -13.06 -12.50
CA ARG A 126 -11.98 -12.65 -11.25
C ARG A 126 -13.20 -11.77 -11.52
N GLY A 127 -14.27 -11.98 -10.78
CA GLY A 127 -15.53 -11.25 -10.97
C GLY A 127 -16.28 -11.64 -12.26
N THR A 128 -15.94 -12.77 -12.88
CA THR A 128 -16.66 -13.28 -14.05
C THR A 128 -17.35 -14.61 -13.78
N PHE A 129 -18.35 -14.90 -14.58
CA PHE A 129 -18.96 -16.22 -14.64
C PHE A 129 -19.11 -16.69 -16.09
N ARG A 130 -19.15 -18.00 -16.28
CA ARG A 130 -19.40 -18.63 -17.58
C ARG A 130 -20.41 -19.75 -17.48
N VAL A 131 -21.11 -20.01 -18.56
CA VAL A 131 -22.12 -21.06 -18.65
C VAL A 131 -21.69 -22.09 -19.68
N LYS A 132 -21.63 -23.38 -19.27
CA LYS A 132 -21.31 -24.51 -20.14
C LYS A 132 -22.30 -25.65 -19.88
N GLY A 133 -23.33 -25.76 -20.73
CA GLY A 133 -24.41 -26.73 -20.53
C GLY A 133 -25.14 -26.46 -19.21
N ASP A 134 -25.21 -27.46 -18.35
CA ASP A 134 -25.87 -27.39 -17.05
C ASP A 134 -24.96 -26.83 -15.94
N ASN A 135 -23.74 -26.44 -16.28
CA ASN A 135 -22.77 -25.87 -15.32
C ASN A 135 -22.69 -24.35 -15.43
N VAL A 136 -22.73 -23.71 -14.29
CA VAL A 136 -22.36 -22.31 -14.11
C VAL A 136 -21.07 -22.26 -13.31
N ASP A 137 -19.98 -21.82 -13.95
CA ASP A 137 -18.69 -21.61 -13.31
C ASP A 137 -18.56 -20.15 -12.93
N ILE A 138 -18.21 -19.86 -11.68
CA ILE A 138 -18.10 -18.52 -11.10
C ILE A 138 -16.70 -18.37 -10.51
N LEU A 139 -15.98 -17.29 -10.83
CA LEU A 139 -14.73 -16.96 -10.18
C LEU A 139 -14.92 -15.73 -9.28
N PRO A 140 -14.98 -15.93 -7.95
CA PRO A 140 -15.13 -14.83 -6.99
C PRO A 140 -13.98 -13.83 -7.10
N THR A 141 -14.25 -12.56 -6.77
CA THR A 141 -13.23 -11.49 -6.77
C THR A 141 -12.15 -11.67 -5.71
N SER A 142 -12.44 -12.40 -4.65
CA SER A 142 -11.51 -12.75 -3.56
C SER A 142 -10.56 -13.91 -3.88
N GLU A 143 -10.77 -14.61 -5.02
CA GLU A 143 -10.03 -15.82 -5.37
C GLU A 143 -9.26 -15.63 -6.69
N SER A 144 -8.07 -16.22 -6.81
CA SER A 144 -7.30 -16.21 -8.07
C SER A 144 -7.58 -17.44 -8.94
N ASN A 145 -7.50 -18.63 -8.35
CA ASN A 145 -7.50 -19.89 -9.07
C ASN A 145 -8.57 -20.88 -8.57
N ASN A 146 -9.37 -20.49 -7.59
CA ASN A 146 -10.34 -21.36 -6.94
C ASN A 146 -11.76 -20.96 -7.36
N GLY A 147 -12.21 -21.52 -8.49
CA GLY A 147 -13.55 -21.27 -9.03
C GLY A 147 -14.63 -22.10 -8.33
N ILE A 148 -15.86 -21.63 -8.38
CA ILE A 148 -17.06 -22.32 -7.90
C ILE A 148 -17.83 -22.83 -9.11
N ARG A 149 -18.14 -24.12 -9.15
CA ARG A 149 -18.99 -24.77 -10.17
C ARG A 149 -20.30 -25.18 -9.55
N VAL A 150 -21.38 -24.65 -10.09
CA VAL A 150 -22.75 -25.04 -9.76
C VAL A 150 -23.31 -25.85 -10.93
N THR A 151 -23.64 -27.12 -10.68
CA THR A 151 -24.25 -28.03 -11.67
C THR A 151 -25.73 -28.10 -11.40
N PHE A 152 -26.53 -27.89 -12.43
CA PHE A 152 -27.99 -27.99 -12.40
C PHE A 152 -28.47 -29.28 -12.99
N PHE A 153 -29.54 -29.80 -12.41
CA PHE A 153 -30.38 -30.79 -13.02
C PHE A 153 -31.81 -30.24 -13.05
N ASP A 154 -32.27 -29.86 -14.23
CA ASP A 154 -33.53 -29.09 -14.41
C ASP A 154 -33.47 -27.79 -13.58
N ASP A 155 -34.43 -27.54 -12.71
CA ASP A 155 -34.55 -26.38 -11.83
C ASP A 155 -33.96 -26.61 -10.41
N GLU A 156 -33.08 -27.61 -10.23
CA GLU A 156 -32.48 -27.98 -8.95
C GLU A 156 -30.95 -27.95 -9.02
N ILE A 157 -30.30 -27.46 -7.95
CA ILE A 157 -28.84 -27.51 -7.80
C ILE A 157 -28.41 -28.92 -7.39
N GLU A 158 -27.95 -29.73 -8.36
CA GLU A 158 -27.51 -31.10 -8.14
C GLU A 158 -26.19 -31.14 -7.35
N ARG A 159 -25.24 -30.24 -7.69
CA ARG A 159 -23.89 -30.29 -7.13
C ARG A 159 -23.25 -28.91 -7.07
N ILE A 160 -22.52 -28.65 -5.97
CA ILE A 160 -21.64 -27.49 -5.81
C ILE A 160 -20.22 -27.99 -5.56
N ALA A 161 -19.25 -27.45 -6.30
CA ALA A 161 -17.85 -27.84 -6.21
C ALA A 161 -16.92 -26.63 -6.34
N TYR A 162 -15.82 -26.65 -5.59
CA TYR A 162 -14.67 -25.84 -5.90
C TYR A 162 -13.80 -26.53 -6.93
N PHE A 163 -13.22 -25.79 -7.86
CA PHE A 163 -12.34 -26.32 -8.87
C PHE A 163 -11.17 -25.36 -9.16
N ASP A 164 -10.04 -25.92 -9.51
CA ASP A 164 -8.89 -25.16 -9.97
C ASP A 164 -9.14 -24.64 -11.39
N THR A 165 -9.07 -23.32 -11.57
CA THR A 165 -9.42 -22.66 -12.85
C THR A 165 -8.45 -22.97 -13.97
N THR A 166 -7.18 -23.27 -13.63
CA THR A 166 -6.11 -23.61 -14.58
C THR A 166 -6.24 -25.03 -15.11
N THR A 167 -6.48 -25.99 -14.21
CA THR A 167 -6.55 -27.42 -14.57
C THR A 167 -7.97 -27.92 -14.82
N GLY A 168 -8.99 -27.17 -14.38
CA GLY A 168 -10.39 -27.56 -14.43
C GLY A 168 -10.78 -28.68 -13.45
N LYS A 169 -9.84 -29.15 -12.61
CA LYS A 169 -10.08 -30.27 -11.68
C LYS A 169 -10.85 -29.79 -10.45
N VAL A 170 -11.84 -30.60 -10.05
CA VAL A 170 -12.57 -30.40 -8.79
C VAL A 170 -11.61 -30.63 -7.62
N THR A 171 -11.52 -29.63 -6.74
CA THR A 171 -10.66 -29.67 -5.55
C THR A 171 -11.45 -30.07 -4.30
N LYS A 172 -12.72 -29.65 -4.21
CA LYS A 172 -13.58 -29.91 -3.04
C LYS A 172 -15.04 -29.89 -3.44
N LEU A 173 -15.84 -30.80 -2.88
CA LEU A 173 -17.31 -30.76 -2.92
C LEU A 173 -17.82 -30.04 -1.67
N THR A 174 -18.92 -29.30 -1.83
CA THR A 174 -19.58 -28.61 -0.72
C THR A 174 -21.09 -28.65 -0.91
N ASP A 175 -21.84 -28.65 0.20
CA ASP A 175 -23.29 -28.58 0.17
C ASP A 175 -23.81 -27.14 0.25
N VAL A 176 -22.95 -26.19 0.64
CA VAL A 176 -23.30 -24.77 0.76
C VAL A 176 -22.12 -23.91 0.31
N VAL A 177 -22.40 -22.83 -0.41
CA VAL A 177 -21.41 -21.81 -0.77
C VAL A 177 -22.02 -20.42 -0.68
N SER A 178 -21.23 -19.46 -0.19
CA SER A 178 -21.55 -18.02 -0.20
C SER A 178 -20.76 -17.34 -1.31
N ILE A 179 -21.43 -16.52 -2.11
CA ILE A 179 -20.84 -15.74 -3.19
C ILE A 179 -21.07 -14.28 -2.85
N PHE A 180 -20.00 -13.52 -2.71
CA PHE A 180 -20.05 -12.09 -2.42
C PHE A 180 -20.04 -11.26 -3.70
N PRO A 181 -20.58 -10.05 -3.68
CA PRO A 181 -20.60 -9.17 -4.85
C PRO A 181 -19.21 -8.91 -5.45
N ALA A 182 -19.16 -8.71 -6.76
CA ALA A 182 -17.92 -8.42 -7.47
C ALA A 182 -17.37 -7.00 -7.23
N THR A 183 -18.11 -6.14 -6.53
CA THR A 183 -17.72 -4.79 -6.14
C THR A 183 -18.17 -4.50 -4.72
N HIS A 184 -17.46 -3.60 -4.02
CA HIS A 184 -17.89 -3.11 -2.71
C HIS A 184 -19.05 -2.11 -2.79
N PHE A 185 -19.26 -1.46 -3.93
CA PHE A 185 -20.36 -0.54 -4.18
C PHE A 185 -21.50 -1.28 -4.88
N VAL A 186 -22.30 -1.99 -4.12
CA VAL A 186 -23.48 -2.70 -4.65
C VAL A 186 -24.68 -1.79 -4.63
N LEU A 187 -25.39 -1.73 -5.75
CA LEU A 187 -26.64 -1.01 -5.88
C LEU A 187 -27.80 -2.00 -5.91
N ASN A 188 -28.62 -1.96 -4.88
CA ASN A 188 -29.93 -2.60 -4.92
C ASN A 188 -30.86 -1.80 -5.85
N ASP A 189 -31.64 -2.47 -6.70
CA ASP A 189 -32.52 -1.83 -7.68
C ASP A 189 -33.48 -0.80 -7.04
N ALA A 190 -33.99 -1.09 -5.84
CA ALA A 190 -34.84 -0.15 -5.10
C ALA A 190 -34.10 1.14 -4.68
N LYS A 191 -32.80 1.05 -4.34
CA LYS A 191 -31.97 2.21 -3.99
C LYS A 191 -31.48 2.95 -5.24
N LYS A 192 -31.31 2.25 -6.37
CA LYS A 192 -30.79 2.80 -7.62
C LYS A 192 -31.66 3.92 -8.16
N GLU A 193 -32.98 3.72 -8.25
CA GLU A 193 -33.90 4.74 -8.74
C GLU A 193 -33.88 5.99 -7.85
N GLU A 194 -33.94 5.82 -6.55
CA GLU A 194 -33.88 6.93 -5.60
C GLU A 194 -32.53 7.66 -5.64
N ALA A 195 -31.43 6.94 -5.78
CA ALA A 195 -30.11 7.54 -5.92
C ALA A 195 -30.00 8.41 -7.19
N ILE A 196 -30.49 7.89 -8.32
CA ILE A 196 -30.49 8.61 -9.59
C ILE A 196 -31.36 9.88 -9.47
N ARG A 197 -32.56 9.77 -8.89
CA ARG A 197 -33.42 10.93 -8.66
C ARG A 197 -32.70 12.02 -7.83
N ARG A 198 -32.03 11.64 -6.76
CA ARG A 198 -31.25 12.58 -5.92
C ARG A 198 -30.08 13.22 -6.67
N ILE A 199 -29.39 12.45 -7.55
CA ILE A 199 -28.32 12.99 -8.39
C ILE A 199 -28.89 14.01 -9.38
N GLU A 200 -30.06 13.72 -10.01
CA GLU A 200 -30.72 14.61 -10.94
C GLU A 200 -31.17 15.91 -10.24
N GLU A 201 -31.71 15.82 -9.03
CA GLU A 201 -32.13 16.99 -8.23
C GLU A 201 -30.92 17.87 -7.88
N GLU A 202 -29.83 17.27 -7.37
CA GLU A 202 -28.59 18.00 -7.04
C GLU A 202 -27.98 18.66 -8.29
N LEU A 203 -28.04 17.98 -9.45
CA LEU A 203 -27.59 18.54 -10.72
C LEU A 203 -28.39 19.80 -11.09
N GLN A 204 -29.71 19.77 -11.00
CA GLN A 204 -30.54 20.93 -11.31
C GLN A 204 -30.25 22.10 -10.38
N GLU A 205 -30.11 21.85 -9.09
CA GLU A 205 -29.73 22.87 -8.12
C GLU A 205 -28.37 23.47 -8.46
N ARG A 206 -27.40 22.64 -8.87
CA ARG A 206 -26.06 23.10 -9.19
C ARG A 206 -25.96 23.89 -10.48
N ILE A 207 -26.69 23.49 -11.52
CA ILE A 207 -26.83 24.25 -12.78
C ILE A 207 -27.44 25.63 -12.50
N LYS A 208 -28.52 25.70 -11.73
CA LYS A 208 -29.13 26.96 -11.32
C LYS A 208 -28.16 27.86 -10.58
N TYR A 209 -27.40 27.29 -9.62
CA TYR A 209 -26.35 27.99 -8.86
C TYR A 209 -25.31 28.65 -9.76
N PHE A 210 -24.81 27.94 -10.77
CA PHE A 210 -23.82 28.48 -11.71
C PHE A 210 -24.41 29.54 -12.64
N ASN A 211 -25.62 29.31 -13.18
CA ASN A 211 -26.27 30.26 -14.06
C ASN A 211 -26.55 31.60 -13.37
N GLU A 212 -27.03 31.59 -12.12
CA GLU A 212 -27.27 32.80 -11.32
C GLU A 212 -26.00 33.62 -11.08
N ARG A 213 -24.80 33.00 -11.20
CA ARG A 213 -23.48 33.64 -11.05
C ARG A 213 -22.82 33.95 -12.38
N GLY A 214 -23.48 33.69 -13.50
CA GLY A 214 -22.90 33.90 -14.84
C GLY A 214 -21.76 32.90 -15.20
N GLN A 215 -21.63 31.80 -14.47
CA GLN A 215 -20.65 30.75 -14.68
C GLN A 215 -21.19 29.70 -15.66
N LEU A 216 -21.39 30.10 -16.91
CA LEU A 216 -22.06 29.27 -17.92
C LEU A 216 -21.22 28.04 -18.32
N LEU A 217 -19.90 28.17 -18.34
CA LEU A 217 -19.00 27.08 -18.69
C LEU A 217 -19.02 25.96 -17.63
N GLU A 218 -19.03 26.35 -16.34
CA GLU A 218 -19.16 25.43 -15.23
C GLU A 218 -20.52 24.73 -15.21
N ALA A 219 -21.58 25.45 -15.56
CA ALA A 219 -22.94 24.89 -15.68
C ALA A 219 -23.01 23.83 -16.79
N GLU A 220 -22.49 24.14 -17.98
CA GLU A 220 -22.48 23.21 -19.12
C GLU A 220 -21.62 21.96 -18.81
N ARG A 221 -20.44 22.17 -18.24
CA ARG A 221 -19.49 21.09 -17.89
C ARG A 221 -20.10 20.08 -16.91
N ILE A 222 -20.71 20.57 -15.82
CA ILE A 222 -21.30 19.68 -14.82
C ILE A 222 -22.55 18.97 -15.39
N GLU A 223 -23.32 19.64 -16.23
CA GLU A 223 -24.51 19.09 -16.87
C GLU A 223 -24.13 17.92 -17.80
N GLN A 224 -23.23 18.14 -18.74
CA GLN A 224 -22.80 17.12 -19.70
C GLN A 224 -22.23 15.88 -18.97
N ARG A 225 -21.33 16.11 -18.03
CA ARG A 225 -20.69 15.03 -17.30
C ARG A 225 -21.69 14.22 -16.49
N THR A 226 -22.52 14.89 -15.70
CA THR A 226 -23.45 14.19 -14.80
C THR A 226 -24.54 13.46 -15.57
N LYS A 227 -25.06 14.02 -16.68
CA LYS A 227 -26.04 13.33 -17.53
C LYS A 227 -25.47 12.04 -18.12
N TYR A 228 -24.22 12.08 -18.62
CA TYR A 228 -23.54 10.90 -19.11
C TYR A 228 -23.37 9.84 -18.01
N ASP A 229 -22.93 10.25 -16.82
CA ASP A 229 -22.74 9.34 -15.69
C ASP A 229 -24.08 8.71 -15.24
N ILE A 230 -25.20 9.46 -15.29
CA ILE A 230 -26.57 8.96 -15.01
C ILE A 230 -27.00 7.90 -16.04
N GLU A 231 -26.74 8.14 -17.33
CA GLU A 231 -27.06 7.15 -18.39
C GLU A 231 -26.28 5.85 -18.14
N MET A 232 -24.99 5.93 -17.84
CA MET A 232 -24.18 4.76 -17.51
C MET A 232 -24.70 4.03 -16.26
N LEU A 233 -25.11 4.76 -15.22
CA LEU A 233 -25.71 4.16 -14.02
C LEU A 233 -27.03 3.46 -14.32
N LYS A 234 -27.87 4.00 -15.23
CA LYS A 234 -29.14 3.38 -15.65
C LYS A 234 -28.91 2.10 -16.43
N GLU A 235 -28.00 2.11 -17.40
CA GLU A 235 -27.78 1.01 -18.34
C GLU A 235 -26.91 -0.12 -17.78
N ILE A 236 -25.80 0.25 -17.14
CA ILE A 236 -24.76 -0.71 -16.71
C ILE A 236 -24.73 -0.89 -15.18
N GLY A 237 -25.36 0.04 -14.43
CA GLY A 237 -25.31 0.04 -12.96
C GLY A 237 -24.02 0.62 -12.37
N SER A 238 -23.11 1.14 -13.20
CA SER A 238 -21.86 1.76 -12.77
C SER A 238 -21.40 2.83 -13.78
N CYS A 239 -20.54 3.74 -13.34
CA CYS A 239 -19.91 4.75 -14.20
C CYS A 239 -18.47 5.03 -13.75
N SER A 240 -17.68 5.68 -14.61
CA SER A 240 -16.32 6.11 -14.25
C SER A 240 -16.36 7.14 -13.12
N GLY A 241 -15.72 6.82 -11.98
CA GLY A 241 -15.76 7.68 -10.80
C GLY A 241 -17.06 7.58 -10.01
N VAL A 242 -17.73 6.42 -10.06
CA VAL A 242 -18.97 6.10 -9.32
C VAL A 242 -18.88 6.46 -7.83
N GLU A 243 -17.68 6.38 -7.25
CA GLU A 243 -17.42 6.76 -5.87
C GLU A 243 -17.77 8.22 -5.54
N ASN A 244 -17.78 9.13 -6.53
CA ASN A 244 -18.17 10.52 -6.31
C ASN A 244 -19.68 10.69 -6.06
N TYR A 245 -20.47 9.69 -6.40
CA TYR A 245 -21.90 9.62 -6.13
C TYR A 245 -22.23 8.76 -4.90
N SER A 246 -21.22 8.29 -4.14
CA SER A 246 -21.38 7.37 -3.01
C SER A 246 -22.40 7.83 -1.96
N ARG A 247 -22.53 9.15 -1.72
CA ARG A 247 -23.56 9.72 -0.84
C ARG A 247 -24.98 9.36 -1.28
N HIS A 248 -25.26 9.53 -2.56
CA HIS A 248 -26.58 9.24 -3.13
C HIS A 248 -26.82 7.74 -3.25
N LEU A 249 -25.81 6.98 -3.66
CA LEU A 249 -25.88 5.53 -3.79
C LEU A 249 -26.15 4.81 -2.47
N SER A 250 -25.60 5.34 -1.35
CA SER A 250 -25.87 4.86 0.02
C SER A 250 -27.07 5.56 0.67
N LEU A 251 -27.78 6.44 -0.03
CA LEU A 251 -28.91 7.26 0.45
C LEU A 251 -28.57 8.11 1.70
N ARG A 252 -27.30 8.41 1.94
CA ARG A 252 -26.82 9.22 3.08
C ARG A 252 -27.24 10.69 2.93
N LYS A 253 -27.29 11.37 4.07
CA LYS A 253 -27.44 12.83 4.12
C LYS A 253 -26.10 13.54 3.83
N ALA A 254 -26.18 14.81 3.46
CA ALA A 254 -24.97 15.61 3.28
C ALA A 254 -24.15 15.69 4.59
N GLY A 255 -22.85 15.44 4.51
CA GLY A 255 -21.94 15.44 5.65
C GLY A 255 -21.98 14.18 6.53
N GLU A 256 -22.87 13.25 6.28
CA GLU A 256 -22.95 11.99 7.02
C GLU A 256 -21.69 11.14 6.82
N THR A 257 -21.26 10.47 7.91
CA THR A 257 -20.06 9.65 7.93
C THR A 257 -20.11 8.51 6.91
N PRO A 258 -19.11 8.34 6.03
CA PRO A 258 -19.07 7.23 5.10
C PRO A 258 -18.77 5.91 5.84
N SER A 259 -19.35 4.82 5.34
CA SER A 259 -18.97 3.48 5.78
C SER A 259 -17.56 3.12 5.29
N VAL A 260 -16.74 2.59 6.17
CA VAL A 260 -15.33 2.27 5.95
C VAL A 260 -15.05 0.83 6.37
N LEU A 261 -13.82 0.34 6.17
CA LEU A 261 -13.45 -1.02 6.58
C LEU A 261 -13.77 -1.33 8.06
N LEU A 262 -13.64 -0.34 8.93
CA LEU A 262 -13.91 -0.51 10.37
C LEU A 262 -15.37 -0.90 10.66
N ASP A 263 -16.30 -0.50 9.82
CA ASP A 263 -17.72 -0.82 9.99
C ASP A 263 -18.06 -2.28 9.69
N PHE A 264 -17.21 -2.97 8.92
CA PHE A 264 -17.36 -4.40 8.65
C PHE A 264 -17.07 -5.27 9.89
N PHE A 265 -16.28 -4.79 10.85
CA PHE A 265 -15.99 -5.51 12.10
C PHE A 265 -17.13 -5.46 13.13
N GLY A 266 -18.10 -4.57 12.93
CA GLY A 266 -19.09 -4.27 13.96
C GLY A 266 -18.47 -3.52 15.15
N GLU A 267 -18.94 -3.82 16.39
CA GLU A 267 -18.50 -3.06 17.59
C GLU A 267 -17.40 -3.75 18.41
N ASP A 268 -17.20 -5.04 18.24
CA ASP A 268 -16.28 -5.85 19.06
C ASP A 268 -15.02 -6.23 18.30
N TYR A 269 -14.04 -5.31 18.27
CA TYR A 269 -12.72 -5.55 17.72
C TYR A 269 -11.63 -4.79 18.47
N LEU A 270 -10.42 -5.33 18.44
CA LEU A 270 -9.21 -4.69 18.94
C LEU A 270 -8.46 -4.02 17.78
N MET A 271 -8.22 -2.72 17.90
CA MET A 271 -7.38 -1.97 16.96
C MET A 271 -5.95 -1.88 17.48
N VAL A 272 -4.98 -2.23 16.66
CA VAL A 272 -3.55 -2.03 16.93
C VAL A 272 -3.01 -1.00 15.94
N ILE A 273 -2.56 0.14 16.44
CA ILE A 273 -2.02 1.23 15.60
C ILE A 273 -0.49 1.20 15.69
N ASP A 274 0.13 0.63 14.66
CA ASP A 274 1.58 0.57 14.54
C ASP A 274 2.16 1.92 14.13
N GLU A 275 3.34 2.27 14.67
CA GLU A 275 3.99 3.58 14.52
C GLU A 275 3.00 4.74 14.75
N SER A 276 2.27 4.66 15.84
CA SER A 276 1.14 5.56 16.14
C SER A 276 1.51 7.05 16.07
N HIS A 277 2.73 7.41 16.47
CA HIS A 277 3.27 8.78 16.40
C HIS A 277 3.31 9.36 14.98
N VAL A 278 3.25 8.53 13.94
CA VAL A 278 3.15 8.93 12.53
C VAL A 278 1.75 8.67 11.98
N THR A 279 1.14 7.55 12.35
CA THR A 279 -0.17 7.13 11.84
C THR A 279 -1.27 8.08 12.29
N ILE A 280 -1.29 8.48 13.57
CA ILE A 280 -2.30 9.41 14.10
C ILE A 280 -2.27 10.78 13.42
N PRO A 281 -1.11 11.47 13.29
CA PRO A 281 -1.03 12.73 12.52
C PRO A 281 -1.43 12.55 11.05
N GLN A 282 -1.12 11.41 10.42
CA GLN A 282 -1.54 11.12 9.05
C GLN A 282 -3.06 11.03 8.94
N VAL A 283 -3.73 10.25 9.79
CA VAL A 283 -5.19 10.15 9.83
C VAL A 283 -5.83 11.52 10.01
N ARG A 284 -5.29 12.34 10.93
CA ARG A 284 -5.78 13.70 11.19
C ARG A 284 -5.67 14.63 9.98
N GLY A 285 -4.60 14.50 9.19
CA GLY A 285 -4.36 15.36 8.03
C GLY A 285 -5.11 14.98 6.75
N MET A 286 -5.52 13.72 6.61
CA MET A 286 -6.06 13.19 5.34
C MET A 286 -7.37 13.85 4.93
N PHE A 287 -8.29 14.05 5.86
CA PHE A 287 -9.60 14.66 5.58
C PHE A 287 -9.48 16.05 4.94
N ASN A 288 -8.68 16.93 5.54
CA ASN A 288 -8.54 18.31 5.05
C ASN A 288 -7.87 18.37 3.68
N GLY A 289 -6.89 17.51 3.42
CA GLY A 289 -6.21 17.42 2.14
C GLY A 289 -7.15 16.98 1.01
N ASP A 290 -7.96 15.94 1.25
CA ASP A 290 -8.95 15.46 0.27
C ASP A 290 -10.04 16.50 0.02
N ARG A 291 -10.58 17.11 1.07
CA ARG A 291 -11.63 18.13 0.99
C ARG A 291 -11.18 19.34 0.18
N SER A 292 -10.00 19.88 0.43
CA SER A 292 -9.48 21.06 -0.29
C SER A 292 -9.39 20.81 -1.79
N ARG A 293 -8.86 19.65 -2.19
CA ARG A 293 -8.78 19.26 -3.59
C ARG A 293 -10.15 19.12 -4.25
N LYS A 294 -11.08 18.42 -3.61
CA LYS A 294 -12.44 18.20 -4.14
C LYS A 294 -13.27 19.46 -4.15
N GLN A 295 -13.09 20.36 -3.19
CA GLN A 295 -13.78 21.65 -3.17
C GLN A 295 -13.49 22.43 -4.46
N THR A 296 -12.24 22.47 -4.90
CA THR A 296 -11.87 23.12 -6.17
C THR A 296 -12.59 22.47 -7.37
N LEU A 297 -12.69 21.15 -7.43
CA LEU A 297 -13.43 20.46 -8.50
C LEU A 297 -14.92 20.80 -8.48
N VAL A 298 -15.53 20.92 -7.32
CA VAL A 298 -16.93 21.33 -7.15
C VAL A 298 -17.13 22.78 -7.55
N ASP A 299 -16.27 23.70 -7.12
CA ASP A 299 -16.40 25.13 -7.37
C ASP A 299 -16.28 25.47 -8.86
N TYR A 300 -15.53 24.68 -9.64
CA TYR A 300 -15.35 24.87 -11.07
C TYR A 300 -16.15 23.90 -11.96
N GLY A 301 -17.21 23.27 -11.42
CA GLY A 301 -18.15 22.47 -12.19
C GLY A 301 -17.64 21.14 -12.73
N PHE A 302 -16.57 20.56 -12.16
CA PHE A 302 -16.09 19.24 -12.52
C PHE A 302 -16.80 18.12 -11.77
N ARG A 303 -17.30 18.40 -10.55
CA ARG A 303 -18.01 17.44 -9.71
C ARG A 303 -19.20 18.11 -8.99
N LEU A 304 -20.21 17.29 -8.67
CA LEU A 304 -21.31 17.71 -7.81
C LEU A 304 -20.84 17.88 -6.36
N PRO A 305 -21.54 18.69 -5.54
CA PRO A 305 -21.23 18.86 -4.11
C PRO A 305 -21.20 17.53 -3.34
N SER A 306 -21.98 16.53 -3.73
CA SER A 306 -21.99 15.19 -3.14
C SER A 306 -20.64 14.47 -3.21
N ALA A 307 -19.77 14.83 -4.15
CA ALA A 307 -18.42 14.29 -4.24
C ALA A 307 -17.54 14.60 -3.00
N LEU A 308 -17.88 15.65 -2.25
CA LEU A 308 -17.23 15.99 -0.98
C LEU A 308 -17.48 14.93 0.12
N ASP A 309 -18.57 14.17 0.01
CA ASP A 309 -18.94 13.13 0.97
C ASP A 309 -18.32 11.75 0.64
N ASN A 310 -17.66 11.61 -0.50
CA ASN A 310 -16.72 10.51 -0.77
C ASN A 310 -15.36 10.89 -0.19
N ARG A 311 -15.13 10.66 1.07
CA ARG A 311 -14.01 11.19 1.83
C ARG A 311 -13.48 10.18 2.85
N PRO A 312 -12.25 10.34 3.33
CA PRO A 312 -11.83 9.63 4.51
C PRO A 312 -12.62 10.13 5.74
N LEU A 313 -12.63 9.35 6.79
CA LEU A 313 -13.12 9.80 8.08
C LEU A 313 -12.37 11.07 8.50
N ASN A 314 -13.08 12.01 9.12
CA ASN A 314 -12.40 13.03 9.91
C ASN A 314 -11.88 12.42 11.22
N PHE A 315 -11.07 13.16 11.97
CA PHE A 315 -10.41 12.59 13.13
C PHE A 315 -11.38 12.24 14.26
N GLU A 316 -12.44 13.00 14.46
CA GLU A 316 -13.47 12.75 15.47
C GLU A 316 -14.29 11.49 15.13
N GLU A 317 -14.68 11.33 13.85
CA GLU A 317 -15.35 10.12 13.37
C GLU A 317 -14.47 8.88 13.53
N PHE A 318 -13.18 9.01 13.27
CA PHE A 318 -12.21 7.94 13.50
C PHE A 318 -12.13 7.57 14.99
N GLU A 319 -12.05 8.55 15.88
CA GLU A 319 -12.04 8.29 17.33
C GLU A 319 -13.32 7.60 17.83
N GLN A 320 -14.48 7.95 17.29
CA GLN A 320 -15.76 7.33 17.65
C GLN A 320 -15.84 5.85 17.27
N LYS A 321 -15.19 5.45 16.18
CA LYS A 321 -15.13 4.04 15.74
C LYS A 321 -14.16 3.20 16.54
N ILE A 322 -13.23 3.80 17.28
CA ILE A 322 -12.27 3.07 18.11
C ILE A 322 -12.91 2.73 19.47
N LYS A 323 -13.07 1.44 19.76
CA LYS A 323 -13.56 0.96 21.05
C LYS A 323 -12.42 0.54 21.97
N GLN A 324 -11.53 -0.30 21.47
CA GLN A 324 -10.33 -0.76 22.17
C GLN A 324 -9.12 -0.55 21.26
N VAL A 325 -8.04 0.05 21.79
CA VAL A 325 -6.87 0.36 21.00
C VAL A 325 -5.57 0.13 21.74
N ILE A 326 -4.59 -0.40 21.04
CA ILE A 326 -3.19 -0.45 21.46
C ILE A 326 -2.37 0.43 20.50
N TYR A 327 -1.74 1.46 21.06
CA TYR A 327 -0.78 2.28 20.33
C TYR A 327 0.61 1.67 20.45
N VAL A 328 1.23 1.36 19.31
CA VAL A 328 2.59 0.81 19.27
C VAL A 328 3.54 1.83 18.69
N SER A 329 4.56 2.22 19.46
CA SER A 329 5.56 3.18 19.01
C SER A 329 6.83 3.11 19.85
N ALA A 330 8.00 3.27 19.22
CA ALA A 330 9.27 3.49 19.93
C ALA A 330 9.37 4.92 20.51
N THR A 331 8.58 5.84 19.96
CA THR A 331 8.59 7.27 20.29
C THR A 331 7.16 7.81 20.29
N PRO A 332 6.31 7.44 21.27
CA PRO A 332 4.89 7.81 21.29
C PRO A 332 4.70 9.33 21.25
N GLY A 333 3.60 9.76 20.64
CA GLY A 333 3.20 11.16 20.55
C GLY A 333 2.42 11.62 21.77
N ASP A 334 2.22 12.93 21.89
CA ASP A 334 1.50 13.53 23.01
C ASP A 334 0.02 13.09 23.05
N TYR A 335 -0.54 12.76 21.87
CA TYR A 335 -1.90 12.26 21.77
C TYR A 335 -2.02 10.90 22.44
N GLU A 336 -1.16 9.95 22.08
CA GLU A 336 -1.16 8.60 22.64
C GLU A 336 -0.90 8.61 24.13
N LEU A 337 0.09 9.39 24.58
CA LEU A 337 0.43 9.53 25.99
C LEU A 337 -0.73 10.06 26.83
N LYS A 338 -1.54 10.99 26.29
CA LYS A 338 -2.70 11.55 26.97
C LYS A 338 -3.93 10.63 26.96
N ARG A 339 -4.03 9.78 25.96
CA ARG A 339 -5.21 8.89 25.76
C ARG A 339 -5.02 7.50 26.36
N SER A 340 -3.77 7.06 26.54
CA SER A 340 -3.47 5.74 27.09
C SER A 340 -3.73 5.70 28.59
N TYR A 341 -4.40 4.64 29.03
CA TYR A 341 -4.60 4.36 30.45
C TYR A 341 -3.28 3.95 31.12
N GLU A 342 -2.47 3.17 30.42
CA GLU A 342 -1.19 2.66 30.88
C GLU A 342 -0.16 2.73 29.74
N ILE A 343 1.11 2.98 30.10
CA ILE A 343 2.25 2.94 29.20
C ILE A 343 3.07 1.72 29.55
N VAL A 344 3.09 0.74 28.64
CA VAL A 344 3.85 -0.50 28.80
C VAL A 344 5.12 -0.42 27.96
N GLU A 345 6.28 -0.59 28.59
CA GLU A 345 7.57 -0.56 27.92
C GLU A 345 8.04 -1.98 27.59
N GLN A 346 8.41 -2.22 26.34
CA GLN A 346 9.08 -3.44 25.91
C GLN A 346 10.49 -3.09 25.42
N ILE A 347 11.43 -3.01 26.35
CA ILE A 347 12.82 -2.60 26.10
C ILE A 347 13.71 -3.82 25.88
N ILE A 348 13.45 -4.89 26.62
CA ILE A 348 14.30 -6.09 26.62
C ILE A 348 14.27 -6.80 25.27
N ARG A 349 15.47 -7.05 24.72
CA ARG A 349 15.69 -7.87 23.52
C ARG A 349 16.24 -9.24 23.91
N PRO A 350 15.60 -10.35 23.50
CA PRO A 350 16.08 -11.70 23.81
C PRO A 350 17.49 -11.99 23.30
N THR A 351 17.91 -11.30 22.22
CA THR A 351 19.27 -11.40 21.65
C THR A 351 20.35 -10.75 22.51
N GLY A 352 19.95 -10.03 23.56
CA GLY A 352 20.86 -9.26 24.41
C GLY A 352 21.45 -8.00 23.77
N LEU A 353 21.02 -7.64 22.56
CA LEU A 353 21.56 -6.48 21.83
C LEU A 353 21.25 -5.17 22.58
N LEU A 354 22.29 -4.39 22.76
CA LEU A 354 22.23 -3.09 23.42
C LEU A 354 21.85 -1.98 22.44
N ASP A 355 21.26 -0.92 22.95
CA ASP A 355 21.19 0.33 22.20
C ASP A 355 22.62 0.89 21.94
N PRO A 356 22.85 1.55 20.79
CA PRO A 356 24.20 1.94 20.38
C PRO A 356 24.83 2.97 21.31
N LEU A 357 26.15 2.97 21.37
CA LEU A 357 26.91 4.03 22.03
C LEU A 357 26.82 5.32 21.22
N ILE A 358 26.54 6.44 21.89
CA ILE A 358 26.44 7.76 21.26
C ILE A 358 27.68 8.56 21.62
N GLU A 359 28.31 9.14 20.60
CA GLU A 359 29.44 10.06 20.72
C GLU A 359 29.05 11.40 20.05
N VAL A 360 29.33 12.52 20.70
CA VAL A 360 29.14 13.85 20.12
C VAL A 360 30.51 14.43 19.77
N ARG A 361 30.68 14.84 18.50
CA ARG A 361 31.92 15.44 17.99
C ARG A 361 31.64 16.79 17.39
N LYS A 362 32.64 17.70 17.46
CA LYS A 362 32.57 19.02 16.81
C LYS A 362 32.47 18.90 15.30
N THR A 363 31.83 19.89 14.67
CA THR A 363 31.67 19.91 13.19
C THR A 363 33.00 20.22 12.48
N LYS A 364 33.93 20.85 13.16
CA LYS A 364 35.29 21.11 12.61
C LYS A 364 36.02 19.82 12.27
N ASN A 365 36.48 19.69 11.03
CA ASN A 365 37.17 18.51 10.49
C ASN A 365 36.27 17.23 10.47
N GLN A 366 34.95 17.38 10.48
CA GLN A 366 34.03 16.25 10.51
C GLN A 366 34.24 15.26 9.36
N ILE A 367 34.58 15.74 8.16
CA ILE A 367 34.80 14.89 6.98
C ILE A 367 36.03 13.99 7.17
N ASP A 368 37.12 14.51 7.73
CA ASP A 368 38.33 13.73 8.00
C ASP A 368 38.05 12.63 9.04
N PHE A 369 37.29 12.96 10.08
CA PHE A 369 36.86 11.97 11.09
C PHE A 369 35.96 10.90 10.48
N ILE A 370 34.98 11.30 9.64
CA ILE A 370 34.13 10.36 8.91
C ILE A 370 34.97 9.42 8.06
N MET A 371 35.90 9.96 7.27
CA MET A 371 36.78 9.14 6.42
C MET A 371 37.60 8.14 7.23
N ALA A 372 38.13 8.54 8.38
CA ALA A 372 38.88 7.64 9.26
C ALA A 372 38.00 6.53 9.85
N ASP A 373 36.76 6.85 10.27
CA ASP A 373 35.83 5.86 10.80
C ASP A 373 35.31 4.94 9.69
N LEU A 374 35.02 5.46 8.48
CA LEU A 374 34.62 4.63 7.32
C LEU A 374 35.66 3.58 6.97
N LYS A 375 36.94 3.94 6.91
CA LYS A 375 38.04 2.98 6.65
C LYS A 375 38.06 1.84 7.68
N LYS A 376 37.78 2.15 8.96
CA LYS A 376 37.70 1.13 10.02
C LYS A 376 36.50 0.21 9.84
N GLN A 377 35.33 0.75 9.46
CA GLN A 377 34.12 -0.05 9.26
C GLN A 377 34.23 -0.94 8.01
N ILE A 378 34.74 -0.39 6.91
CA ILE A 378 34.98 -1.15 5.68
C ILE A 378 35.93 -2.31 5.91
N SER A 379 36.99 -2.12 6.70
CA SER A 379 37.93 -3.20 7.05
C SER A 379 37.29 -4.33 7.86
N LYS A 380 36.18 -4.06 8.54
CA LYS A 380 35.38 -5.05 9.29
C LYS A 380 34.22 -5.63 8.46
N HIS A 381 34.10 -5.26 7.21
CA HIS A 381 32.94 -5.60 6.35
C HIS A 381 31.59 -5.13 6.90
N GLU A 382 31.57 -4.06 7.67
CA GLU A 382 30.37 -3.45 8.24
C GLU A 382 29.91 -2.26 7.40
N ARG A 383 28.64 -1.85 7.56
CA ARG A 383 28.01 -0.78 6.77
C ARG A 383 27.82 0.46 7.60
N THR A 384 27.85 1.61 6.93
CA THR A 384 27.65 2.92 7.56
C THR A 384 26.49 3.69 6.93
N LEU A 385 25.72 4.35 7.77
CA LEU A 385 24.69 5.31 7.32
C LEU A 385 25.12 6.73 7.69
N ILE A 386 24.95 7.68 6.78
CA ILE A 386 25.24 9.09 7.03
C ILE A 386 23.98 9.90 6.73
N THR A 387 23.49 10.64 7.73
CA THR A 387 22.31 11.49 7.57
C THR A 387 22.69 12.96 7.43
N THR A 388 22.16 13.61 6.39
CA THR A 388 22.35 15.03 6.09
C THR A 388 21.03 15.80 6.23
N LEU A 389 21.04 17.12 6.06
CA LEU A 389 19.84 17.97 6.12
C LEU A 389 19.25 18.31 4.75
N THR A 390 20.07 18.33 3.69
CA THR A 390 19.64 18.75 2.36
C THR A 390 20.04 17.73 1.28
N ILE A 391 19.31 17.72 0.15
CA ILE A 391 19.62 16.90 -1.03
C ILE A 391 21.03 17.24 -1.52
N LYS A 392 21.31 18.53 -1.73
CA LYS A 392 22.61 18.99 -2.20
C LYS A 392 23.77 18.48 -1.32
N MET A 393 23.63 18.60 0.00
CA MET A 393 24.66 18.10 0.93
C MET A 393 24.85 16.57 0.82
N SER A 394 23.77 15.80 0.57
CA SER A 394 23.88 14.37 0.33
C SER A 394 24.64 14.07 -0.95
N GLU A 395 24.36 14.81 -2.02
CA GLU A 395 24.98 14.65 -3.35
C GLU A 395 26.47 15.03 -3.29
N ASP A 396 26.78 16.20 -2.75
CA ASP A 396 28.16 16.70 -2.61
C ASP A 396 29.01 15.72 -1.78
N LEU A 397 28.48 15.23 -0.65
CA LEU A 397 29.18 14.26 0.20
C LEU A 397 29.34 12.92 -0.53
N THR A 398 28.34 12.47 -1.26
CA THR A 398 28.42 11.22 -2.03
C THR A 398 29.47 11.32 -3.13
N ALA A 399 29.53 12.43 -3.87
CA ALA A 399 30.56 12.68 -4.88
C ALA A 399 31.96 12.64 -4.26
N TYR A 400 32.17 13.39 -3.17
CA TYR A 400 33.44 13.39 -2.45
C TYR A 400 33.89 12.01 -1.97
N LEU A 401 32.99 11.22 -1.39
CA LEU A 401 33.29 9.86 -0.92
C LEU A 401 33.65 8.93 -2.09
N LYS A 402 32.95 9.04 -3.25
CA LYS A 402 33.25 8.28 -4.47
C LYS A 402 34.65 8.61 -5.01
N GLU A 403 35.00 9.89 -5.09
CA GLU A 403 36.32 10.37 -5.54
C GLU A 403 37.44 9.82 -4.64
N ASN A 404 37.17 9.60 -3.36
CA ASN A 404 38.09 9.00 -2.41
C ASN A 404 38.02 7.44 -2.35
N GLY A 405 37.40 6.80 -3.34
CA GLY A 405 37.38 5.35 -3.50
C GLY A 405 36.41 4.60 -2.58
N ILE A 406 35.46 5.28 -1.94
CA ILE A 406 34.45 4.64 -1.09
C ILE A 406 33.26 4.21 -1.97
N LYS A 407 32.80 2.96 -1.78
CA LYS A 407 31.58 2.44 -2.42
C LYS A 407 30.36 3.01 -1.73
N VAL A 408 29.83 4.11 -2.24
CA VAL A 408 28.73 4.87 -1.62
C VAL A 408 27.55 5.03 -2.57
N ALA A 409 26.36 4.94 -2.01
CA ALA A 409 25.11 5.35 -2.67
C ALA A 409 24.42 6.46 -1.85
N TYR A 410 23.49 7.18 -2.48
CA TYR A 410 22.65 8.15 -1.77
C TYR A 410 21.17 7.86 -1.97
N LEU A 411 20.35 8.30 -1.01
CA LEU A 411 18.91 8.19 -1.03
C LEU A 411 18.25 9.53 -0.72
N HIS A 412 17.29 9.92 -1.56
CA HIS A 412 16.42 11.09 -1.33
C HIS A 412 14.96 10.78 -1.67
N SER A 413 14.07 11.76 -1.51
CA SER A 413 12.63 11.59 -1.65
C SER A 413 12.16 11.25 -3.06
N GLU A 414 12.92 11.63 -4.08
CA GLU A 414 12.54 11.47 -5.50
C GLU A 414 12.89 10.10 -6.07
N ILE A 415 13.73 9.32 -5.37
CA ILE A 415 14.07 7.95 -5.79
C ILE A 415 12.83 7.06 -5.68
N LYS A 416 12.51 6.36 -6.76
CA LYS A 416 11.37 5.44 -6.84
C LYS A 416 11.49 4.32 -5.82
N ALA A 417 10.36 3.77 -5.39
CA ALA A 417 10.31 2.77 -4.33
C ALA A 417 11.11 1.50 -4.65
N LEU A 418 11.07 1.02 -5.89
CA LEU A 418 11.81 -0.17 -6.34
C LEU A 418 13.33 0.07 -6.34
N GLU A 419 13.77 1.18 -6.91
CA GLU A 419 15.18 1.57 -6.92
C GLU A 419 15.74 1.72 -5.50
N ARG A 420 14.93 2.29 -4.58
CA ARG A 420 15.30 2.37 -3.16
C ARG A 420 15.53 1.01 -2.54
N LEU A 421 14.69 0.02 -2.84
CA LEU A 421 14.84 -1.36 -2.35
C LEU A 421 16.13 -1.99 -2.89
N GLU A 422 16.44 -1.77 -4.14
CA GLU A 422 17.64 -2.28 -4.78
C GLU A 422 18.91 -1.66 -4.15
N ILE A 423 18.93 -0.35 -3.91
CA ILE A 423 20.05 0.32 -3.23
C ILE A 423 20.28 -0.29 -1.84
N ILE A 424 19.20 -0.52 -1.07
CA ILE A 424 19.30 -1.16 0.26
C ILE A 424 19.80 -2.59 0.16
N ARG A 425 19.34 -3.35 -0.81
CA ARG A 425 19.81 -4.72 -1.08
C ARG A 425 21.31 -4.72 -1.41
N LYS A 426 21.75 -3.84 -2.30
CA LYS A 426 23.16 -3.68 -2.68
C LYS A 426 24.04 -3.27 -1.48
N LEU A 427 23.52 -2.44 -0.57
CA LEU A 427 24.19 -2.12 0.69
C LEU A 427 24.36 -3.37 1.56
N ARG A 428 23.32 -4.16 1.75
CA ARG A 428 23.36 -5.41 2.51
C ARG A 428 24.31 -6.45 1.90
N GLN A 429 24.32 -6.55 0.58
CA GLN A 429 25.23 -7.44 -0.16
C GLN A 429 26.71 -6.97 -0.14
N GLY A 430 27.00 -5.74 0.29
CA GLY A 430 28.35 -5.18 0.31
C GLY A 430 28.82 -4.61 -1.02
N ILE A 431 27.92 -4.42 -1.97
CA ILE A 431 28.22 -3.67 -3.20
C ILE A 431 28.46 -2.20 -2.85
N TYR A 432 27.70 -1.68 -1.89
CA TYR A 432 27.95 -0.39 -1.23
C TYR A 432 28.40 -0.62 0.22
N ASP A 433 29.30 0.23 0.70
CA ASP A 433 29.77 0.23 2.09
C ASP A 433 29.07 1.35 2.89
N VAL A 434 28.66 2.40 2.20
CA VAL A 434 28.08 3.62 2.80
C VAL A 434 26.81 4.00 2.09
N LEU A 435 25.82 4.44 2.86
CA LEU A 435 24.60 5.04 2.35
C LEU A 435 24.44 6.44 2.94
N VAL A 436 24.32 7.44 2.09
CA VAL A 436 24.11 8.85 2.46
C VAL A 436 22.67 9.26 2.15
N GLY A 437 22.06 10.10 2.97
CA GLY A 437 20.77 10.67 2.62
C GLY A 437 20.13 11.49 3.74
N ILE A 438 19.04 12.19 3.39
CA ILE A 438 18.38 13.12 4.31
C ILE A 438 17.57 12.38 5.35
N ASN A 439 16.66 11.58 4.94
CA ASN A 439 15.68 10.93 5.79
C ASN A 439 15.73 9.41 5.54
N LEU A 440 16.96 8.91 5.59
CA LEU A 440 17.27 7.52 5.26
C LEU A 440 16.41 6.51 6.00
N LEU A 441 15.86 6.92 7.14
CA LEU A 441 15.53 6.01 8.20
C LEU A 441 14.10 6.19 8.72
N ARG A 442 13.22 6.80 7.89
CA ARG A 442 11.79 6.65 8.16
C ARG A 442 11.45 5.17 8.08
N GLU A 443 10.65 4.74 8.97
CA GLU A 443 10.03 3.44 9.24
C GLU A 443 10.34 2.29 8.25
N GLY A 444 10.69 1.13 8.76
CA GLY A 444 10.73 -0.11 7.97
C GLY A 444 12.07 -0.55 7.40
N LEU A 445 13.20 0.12 7.67
CA LEU A 445 14.52 -0.37 7.31
C LEU A 445 15.09 -1.28 8.40
N ASP A 446 15.41 -2.51 8.01
CA ASP A 446 16.01 -3.51 8.86
C ASP A 446 17.35 -3.96 8.21
N ILE A 447 18.44 -3.33 8.65
CA ILE A 447 19.78 -3.54 8.09
C ILE A 447 20.72 -3.92 9.24
N PRO A 448 20.80 -5.20 9.61
CA PRO A 448 21.65 -5.66 10.73
C PRO A 448 23.14 -5.42 10.49
N GLU A 449 23.55 -5.26 9.25
CA GLU A 449 24.95 -5.04 8.85
C GLU A 449 25.44 -3.62 9.18
N VAL A 450 24.54 -2.70 9.55
CA VAL A 450 24.91 -1.33 9.92
C VAL A 450 25.40 -1.28 11.35
N SER A 451 26.66 -0.89 11.51
CA SER A 451 27.32 -0.72 12.81
C SER A 451 27.63 0.75 13.15
N LEU A 452 27.68 1.64 12.15
CA LEU A 452 27.94 3.05 12.36
C LEU A 452 26.87 3.92 11.74
N ILE A 453 26.41 4.93 12.49
CA ILE A 453 25.56 5.99 11.98
C ILE A 453 26.22 7.33 12.27
N CYS A 454 26.40 8.16 11.25
CA CYS A 454 26.86 9.53 11.37
C CYS A 454 25.69 10.49 11.13
N ILE A 455 25.42 11.35 12.09
CA ILE A 455 24.38 12.38 12.02
C ILE A 455 25.06 13.74 11.89
N LEU A 456 25.03 14.32 10.68
CA LEU A 456 25.61 15.63 10.42
C LEU A 456 24.63 16.73 10.86
N ASP A 457 25.18 17.87 11.29
CA ASP A 457 24.39 19.00 11.76
C ASP A 457 23.31 18.59 12.79
N ALA A 458 23.71 17.80 13.77
CA ALA A 458 22.77 17.27 14.77
C ALA A 458 22.19 18.37 15.67
N ASP A 459 22.86 19.51 15.79
CA ASP A 459 22.43 20.70 16.54
C ASP A 459 21.51 21.65 15.76
N LYS A 460 21.22 21.37 14.50
CA LYS A 460 20.27 22.18 13.70
C LYS A 460 18.85 21.72 14.00
N GLU A 461 18.26 22.28 15.04
CA GLU A 461 16.90 21.93 15.46
C GLU A 461 15.88 22.05 14.33
N GLY A 462 14.95 21.11 14.28
CA GLY A 462 13.90 21.02 13.29
C GLY A 462 13.32 19.61 13.20
N PHE A 463 12.40 19.42 12.27
CA PHE A 463 11.70 18.13 12.11
C PHE A 463 12.65 16.93 11.97
N LEU A 464 13.77 17.09 11.26
CA LEU A 464 14.75 16.01 11.01
C LEU A 464 15.72 15.78 12.19
N ARG A 465 15.77 16.68 13.14
CA ARG A 465 16.66 16.63 14.32
C ARG A 465 15.87 16.77 15.63
N SER A 466 14.56 16.54 15.59
CA SER A 466 13.74 16.41 16.79
C SER A 466 14.16 15.20 17.60
N GLU A 467 13.90 15.19 18.90
CA GLU A 467 14.12 14.05 19.80
C GLU A 467 13.67 12.73 19.19
N ARG A 468 12.42 12.67 18.69
CA ARG A 468 11.83 11.47 18.06
C ARG A 468 12.62 11.00 16.83
N SER A 469 13.00 11.95 15.96
CA SER A 469 13.78 11.63 14.76
C SER A 469 15.16 11.10 15.10
N LEU A 470 15.82 11.68 16.11
CA LEU A 470 17.13 11.24 16.59
C LEU A 470 17.04 9.83 17.19
N ILE A 471 16.09 9.56 18.10
CA ILE A 471 15.90 8.23 18.71
C ILE A 471 15.66 7.16 17.64
N GLN A 472 14.84 7.45 16.65
CA GLN A 472 14.57 6.52 15.56
C GLN A 472 15.81 6.25 14.69
N THR A 473 16.59 7.27 14.42
CA THR A 473 17.84 7.15 13.67
C THR A 473 18.86 6.32 14.46
N ILE A 474 19.06 6.65 15.72
CA ILE A 474 19.94 5.93 16.65
C ILE A 474 19.58 4.44 16.72
N GLY A 475 18.30 4.13 16.86
CA GLY A 475 17.79 2.76 16.97
C GLY A 475 18.11 1.85 15.77
N ARG A 476 18.49 2.41 14.61
CA ARG A 476 18.89 1.61 13.45
C ARG A 476 20.23 0.89 13.63
N ALA A 477 21.13 1.42 14.46
CA ALA A 477 22.36 0.74 14.81
C ALA A 477 22.21 -0.29 15.94
N ALA A 478 21.05 -0.39 16.59
CA ALA A 478 20.79 -1.30 17.71
C ALA A 478 20.64 -2.78 17.32
N ARG A 479 20.82 -3.15 16.05
CA ARG A 479 20.79 -4.54 15.55
C ARG A 479 22.17 -5.15 15.39
N ASN A 480 23.20 -4.35 15.57
CA ASN A 480 24.60 -4.78 15.56
C ASN A 480 25.18 -4.67 16.97
N LYS A 481 25.90 -5.70 17.41
CA LYS A 481 26.53 -5.69 18.74
C LYS A 481 27.55 -4.56 18.93
N ASP A 482 28.19 -4.13 17.83
CA ASP A 482 29.19 -3.07 17.78
C ASP A 482 28.58 -1.72 17.34
N GLY A 483 27.24 -1.59 17.49
CA GLY A 483 26.49 -0.42 17.07
C GLY A 483 26.96 0.89 17.72
N ARG A 484 27.30 1.89 16.90
CA ARG A 484 27.72 3.23 17.33
C ARG A 484 27.01 4.32 16.54
N VAL A 485 26.77 5.44 17.20
CA VAL A 485 26.25 6.67 16.59
C VAL A 485 27.17 7.83 16.90
N ILE A 486 27.56 8.59 15.88
CA ILE A 486 28.31 9.83 16.02
C ILE A 486 27.43 10.99 15.58
N MET A 487 27.18 11.91 16.51
CA MET A 487 26.50 13.15 16.24
C MET A 487 27.52 14.27 16.06
N TYR A 488 27.53 14.90 14.90
CA TYR A 488 28.36 16.06 14.62
C TYR A 488 27.58 17.33 14.98
N ALA A 489 28.04 18.02 16.03
CA ALA A 489 27.37 19.21 16.59
C ALA A 489 28.36 20.09 17.32
N ASP A 490 28.19 21.40 17.24
CA ASP A 490 28.98 22.35 18.00
C ASP A 490 28.38 22.65 19.37
N THR A 491 27.07 22.47 19.50
CA THR A 491 26.33 22.60 20.76
C THR A 491 25.41 21.40 20.94
N ILE A 492 25.20 20.97 22.17
CA ILE A 492 24.19 19.93 22.47
C ILE A 492 22.86 20.62 22.70
N THR A 493 21.89 20.33 21.85
CA THR A 493 20.52 20.87 21.96
C THR A 493 19.67 20.04 22.93
N GLU A 494 18.51 20.58 23.33
CA GLU A 494 17.59 19.87 24.21
C GLU A 494 17.10 18.55 23.57
N SER A 495 16.82 18.57 22.27
CA SER A 495 16.42 17.37 21.51
C SER A 495 17.52 16.32 21.48
N MET A 496 18.77 16.72 21.32
CA MET A 496 19.91 15.81 21.39
C MET A 496 20.07 15.22 22.78
N GLN A 497 20.01 16.06 23.84
CA GLN A 497 20.18 15.60 25.22
C GLN A 497 19.12 14.55 25.57
N LYS A 498 17.84 14.81 25.28
CA LYS A 498 16.74 13.85 25.52
C LYS A 498 16.95 12.54 24.77
N ALA A 499 17.40 12.60 23.52
CA ALA A 499 17.66 11.38 22.74
C ALA A 499 18.84 10.57 23.29
N ILE A 500 19.89 11.24 23.77
CA ILE A 500 21.06 10.60 24.40
C ILE A 500 20.64 9.95 25.73
N ASP A 501 19.93 10.68 26.58
CA ASP A 501 19.50 10.20 27.90
C ASP A 501 18.58 8.97 27.77
N GLU A 502 17.59 9.03 26.86
CA GLU A 502 16.68 7.90 26.62
C GLU A 502 17.41 6.68 26.06
N THR A 503 18.36 6.87 25.14
CA THR A 503 19.14 5.77 24.59
C THR A 503 20.02 5.13 25.66
N ASN A 504 20.65 5.93 26.52
CA ASN A 504 21.46 5.44 27.63
C ASN A 504 20.60 4.73 28.69
N ARG A 505 19.39 5.22 28.98
CA ARG A 505 18.44 4.57 29.87
C ARG A 505 18.10 3.16 29.36
N ARG A 506 17.68 3.06 28.10
CA ARG A 506 17.34 1.76 27.48
C ARG A 506 18.55 0.82 27.46
N ARG A 507 19.72 1.33 27.13
CA ARG A 507 20.95 0.56 27.12
C ARG A 507 21.24 -0.01 28.51
N HIS A 508 21.14 0.78 29.55
CA HIS A 508 21.40 0.35 30.93
C HIS A 508 20.42 -0.74 31.38
N ILE A 509 19.13 -0.62 31.09
CA ILE A 509 18.12 -1.63 31.40
C ILE A 509 18.47 -2.97 30.73
N GLN A 510 18.88 -2.94 29.46
CA GLN A 510 19.28 -4.16 28.74
C GLN A 510 20.59 -4.74 29.28
N GLU A 511 21.56 -3.91 29.64
CA GLU A 511 22.82 -4.36 30.24
C GLU A 511 22.61 -5.06 31.57
N GLU A 512 21.76 -4.51 32.43
CA GLU A 512 21.38 -5.18 33.69
C GLU A 512 20.69 -6.51 33.46
N TYR A 513 19.73 -6.53 32.54
CA TYR A 513 19.04 -7.76 32.18
C TYR A 513 20.02 -8.83 31.65
N ASN A 514 20.93 -8.46 30.76
CA ASN A 514 21.95 -9.36 30.21
C ASN A 514 22.86 -9.93 31.33
N ARG A 515 23.26 -9.08 32.26
CA ARG A 515 24.07 -9.49 33.41
C ARG A 515 23.36 -10.49 34.32
N LEU A 516 22.10 -10.23 34.64
CA LEU A 516 21.29 -11.10 35.50
C LEU A 516 21.00 -12.45 34.86
N HIS A 517 20.78 -12.49 33.54
CA HIS A 517 20.41 -13.69 32.80
C HIS A 517 21.59 -14.34 32.06
N HIS A 518 22.82 -13.86 32.27
CA HIS A 518 24.04 -14.36 31.62
C HIS A 518 23.94 -14.38 30.07
N ILE A 519 23.30 -13.37 29.49
CA ILE A 519 23.12 -13.27 28.04
C ILE A 519 24.29 -12.50 27.42
N THR A 520 24.91 -13.11 26.40
CA THR A 520 25.93 -12.45 25.58
C THR A 520 25.29 -11.86 24.34
N PRO A 521 25.41 -10.53 24.06
CA PRO A 521 24.85 -9.90 22.88
C PRO A 521 25.32 -10.55 21.57
N THR A 522 24.41 -10.90 20.70
CA THR A 522 24.71 -11.48 19.38
C THR A 522 24.06 -10.67 18.26
N THR A 523 24.86 -10.33 17.23
CA THR A 523 24.34 -9.62 16.06
C THR A 523 23.31 -10.48 15.32
N ILE A 524 22.18 -9.88 14.95
CA ILE A 524 21.14 -10.55 14.17
C ILE A 524 21.67 -10.85 12.77
N LYS A 525 21.61 -12.11 12.35
CA LYS A 525 21.84 -12.51 10.96
C LYS A 525 20.50 -12.71 10.28
N LYS A 526 20.28 -11.99 9.20
CA LYS A 526 19.04 -12.09 8.40
C LYS A 526 19.43 -12.41 6.97
N GLU A 527 18.81 -13.43 6.40
CA GLU A 527 18.98 -13.74 4.98
C GLU A 527 18.62 -12.54 4.10
N ILE A 528 19.40 -12.33 3.07
CA ILE A 528 19.11 -11.31 2.06
C ILE A 528 18.14 -11.99 1.11
N GLY A 529 16.85 -11.72 1.27
CA GLY A 529 15.80 -12.27 0.40
C GLY A 529 16.10 -12.00 -1.07
N GLU A 530 15.76 -12.95 -1.93
CA GLU A 530 15.76 -12.75 -3.37
C GLU A 530 14.83 -11.58 -3.70
N SER A 531 15.15 -10.82 -4.75
CA SER A 531 14.29 -9.74 -5.21
C SER A 531 12.91 -10.33 -5.48
N LEU A 532 11.87 -9.64 -5.03
CA LEU A 532 10.60 -9.74 -5.71
C LEU A 532 10.84 -9.16 -7.11
N SER A 533 11.41 -9.97 -8.00
CA SER A 533 11.33 -9.73 -9.41
C SER A 533 9.85 -9.89 -9.76
N ILE A 534 9.17 -8.79 -9.92
CA ILE A 534 8.01 -8.75 -10.78
C ILE A 534 8.52 -9.38 -12.07
N GLU A 535 7.89 -10.44 -12.53
CA GLU A 535 8.28 -11.23 -13.72
C GLU A 535 8.50 -10.40 -15.00
N SER A 536 8.17 -9.09 -14.97
CA SER A 536 8.45 -8.14 -16.04
C SER A 536 9.92 -7.76 -16.24
N ASP A 537 10.81 -7.87 -15.21
CA ASP A 537 12.21 -7.48 -15.37
C ASP A 537 13.12 -8.64 -15.81
N ASN A 538 12.72 -9.89 -15.56
CA ASN A 538 13.47 -11.06 -16.05
C ASN A 538 13.40 -11.25 -17.57
N ILE A 539 12.39 -10.68 -18.24
CA ILE A 539 12.31 -10.70 -19.71
C ILE A 539 13.30 -9.69 -20.29
N ASN A 540 13.46 -8.53 -19.68
CA ASN A 540 14.36 -7.47 -20.17
C ASN A 540 15.85 -7.72 -19.86
N GLU A 541 16.18 -8.35 -18.72
CA GLU A 541 17.57 -8.74 -18.42
C GLU A 541 18.03 -9.91 -19.30
N ASN A 542 17.18 -10.90 -19.56
CA ASN A 542 17.49 -11.98 -20.50
C ASN A 542 17.65 -11.51 -21.96
N ILE A 543 16.89 -10.50 -22.37
CA ILE A 543 17.01 -9.93 -23.73
C ILE A 543 18.31 -9.10 -23.86
N ASN A 544 18.68 -8.35 -22.81
CA ASN A 544 19.92 -7.55 -22.81
C ASN A 544 21.20 -8.38 -22.57
N GLU A 545 21.13 -9.52 -21.87
CA GLU A 545 22.26 -10.45 -21.77
C GLU A 545 22.49 -11.28 -23.04
N ILE A 546 21.43 -11.54 -23.82
CA ILE A 546 21.53 -12.38 -25.01
C ILE A 546 22.14 -11.65 -26.21
N ILE A 547 22.00 -10.33 -26.32
CA ILE A 547 22.49 -9.61 -27.52
C ILE A 547 23.04 -8.24 -27.14
N SER A 548 24.29 -8.17 -26.70
CA SER A 548 25.03 -6.93 -26.89
C SER A 548 25.31 -6.71 -28.38
N VAL A 549 25.23 -5.47 -28.83
CA VAL A 549 25.56 -5.11 -30.25
C VAL A 549 26.93 -5.64 -30.65
N GLU A 550 27.84 -5.81 -29.69
CA GLU A 550 29.17 -6.40 -29.91
C GLU A 550 29.14 -7.90 -30.15
N THR A 551 28.26 -8.65 -29.42
CA THR A 551 28.08 -10.10 -29.61
C THR A 551 27.41 -10.40 -30.95
N PHE A 552 26.40 -9.62 -31.32
CA PHE A 552 25.75 -9.74 -32.63
C PHE A 552 26.72 -9.47 -33.81
N LYS A 553 27.58 -8.47 -33.71
CA LYS A 553 28.59 -8.16 -34.72
C LYS A 553 29.69 -9.22 -34.86
N LYS A 554 29.95 -9.99 -33.81
CA LYS A 554 30.93 -11.08 -33.80
C LYS A 554 30.35 -12.43 -34.22
N ALA A 555 29.02 -12.57 -34.26
CA ALA A 555 28.34 -13.80 -34.65
C ALA A 555 28.45 -14.06 -36.18
N SER A 556 28.45 -15.32 -36.55
CA SER A 556 28.45 -15.71 -37.99
C SER A 556 27.15 -15.29 -38.67
N LYS A 557 27.17 -15.12 -40.01
CA LYS A 557 25.98 -14.72 -40.78
C LYS A 557 24.78 -15.67 -40.59
N ILE A 558 25.01 -16.94 -40.25
CA ILE A 558 23.96 -17.91 -39.99
C ILE A 558 23.37 -17.67 -38.59
N GLU A 559 24.20 -17.44 -37.59
CA GLU A 559 23.77 -17.11 -36.24
C GLU A 559 23.02 -15.78 -36.17
N GLN A 560 23.52 -14.75 -36.84
CA GLN A 560 22.82 -13.46 -36.97
C GLN A 560 21.41 -13.63 -37.56
N LYS A 561 21.24 -14.48 -38.56
CA LYS A 561 19.96 -14.77 -39.19
C LYS A 561 19.01 -15.51 -38.25
N ASN A 562 19.53 -16.44 -37.46
CA ASN A 562 18.75 -17.17 -36.46
C ASN A 562 18.32 -16.26 -35.29
N ILE A 563 19.19 -15.36 -34.83
CA ILE A 563 18.90 -14.36 -33.81
C ILE A 563 17.78 -13.43 -34.30
N ILE A 564 17.87 -12.89 -35.52
CA ILE A 564 16.83 -12.03 -36.09
C ILE A 564 15.49 -12.79 -36.20
N ALA A 565 15.49 -14.03 -36.68
CA ALA A 565 14.28 -14.82 -36.80
C ALA A 565 13.62 -15.11 -35.44
N THR A 566 14.43 -15.29 -34.40
CA THR A 566 13.93 -15.48 -33.01
C THR A 566 13.31 -14.21 -32.46
N LEU A 567 13.96 -13.06 -32.64
CA LEU A 567 13.45 -11.75 -32.25
C LEU A 567 12.15 -11.38 -32.98
N GLU A 568 12.08 -11.63 -34.30
CA GLU A 568 10.86 -11.41 -35.07
C GLU A 568 9.69 -12.29 -34.60
N LYS A 569 9.98 -13.54 -34.18
CA LYS A 569 8.96 -14.43 -33.61
C LYS A 569 8.46 -13.89 -32.25
N GLN A 570 9.36 -13.50 -31.38
CA GLN A 570 9.03 -12.93 -30.06
C GLN A 570 8.24 -11.62 -30.21
N MET A 571 8.65 -10.73 -31.11
CA MET A 571 7.92 -9.49 -31.43
C MET A 571 6.47 -9.79 -31.89
N LYS A 572 6.28 -10.79 -32.76
CA LYS A 572 4.95 -11.20 -33.22
C LYS A 572 4.12 -11.85 -32.11
N GLU A 573 4.75 -12.61 -31.24
CA GLU A 573 4.07 -13.20 -30.06
C GLU A 573 3.65 -12.11 -29.07
N ALA A 574 4.50 -11.13 -28.77
CA ALA A 574 4.16 -9.98 -27.93
C ALA A 574 3.02 -9.15 -28.55
N ALA A 575 3.10 -8.88 -29.85
CA ALA A 575 2.03 -8.17 -30.57
C ALA A 575 0.69 -8.93 -30.57
N SER A 576 0.73 -10.26 -30.69
CA SER A 576 -0.48 -11.11 -30.64
C SER A 576 -1.14 -11.14 -29.26
N LYS A 577 -0.36 -10.92 -28.20
CA LYS A 577 -0.82 -10.76 -26.81
C LYS A 577 -1.19 -9.32 -26.46
N LEU A 578 -1.22 -8.42 -27.45
CA LEU A 578 -1.51 -6.98 -27.29
C LEU A 578 -0.50 -6.23 -26.41
N ASN A 579 0.68 -6.81 -26.16
CA ASN A 579 1.78 -6.15 -25.46
C ASN A 579 2.63 -5.33 -26.44
N PHE A 580 2.12 -4.19 -26.85
CA PHE A 580 2.73 -3.35 -27.90
C PHE A 580 4.02 -2.66 -27.44
N GLU A 581 4.21 -2.41 -26.14
CA GLU A 581 5.44 -1.83 -25.62
C GLU A 581 6.62 -2.81 -25.73
N GLU A 582 6.40 -4.06 -25.38
CA GLU A 582 7.39 -5.12 -25.54
C GLU A 582 7.68 -5.40 -27.03
N ALA A 583 6.66 -5.45 -27.86
CA ALA A 583 6.84 -5.61 -29.30
C ALA A 583 7.65 -4.45 -29.93
N MET A 584 7.47 -3.21 -29.44
CA MET A 584 8.27 -2.06 -29.87
C MET A 584 9.72 -2.10 -29.36
N SER A 585 9.96 -2.59 -28.15
CA SER A 585 11.33 -2.71 -27.62
C SER A 585 12.16 -3.80 -28.32
N ILE A 586 11.51 -4.86 -28.81
CA ILE A 586 12.16 -5.95 -29.58
C ILE A 586 12.46 -5.52 -31.05
N ARG A 587 11.71 -4.56 -31.58
CA ARG A 587 11.90 -4.03 -32.95
C ARG A 587 13.13 -3.13 -33.03
#